data_7361e174979539e1482d89c2838ef354
#
_entry.id   7361e174979539e1482d89c2838ef354
#
_cell.length_a   1.000
_cell.length_b   1.000
_cell.length_c   1.000
_cell.angle_alpha   90.00
_cell.angle_beta   90.00
_cell.angle_gamma   90.00
#
_symmetry.space_group_name_H-M   'P 1'
#
loop_
_entity.id
_entity.type
_entity.pdbx_description
1 polymer ?
#
loop_
_entity_poly.entity_id
_entity_poly.type
_entity_poly.pdbx_seq_one_letter_code
_entity_poly.pdbx_strand_id
1 'polypeptide(L)'
;MNRETAGSAPVPANAGDIESLRERDLVEAAVRRRHRLLPQAVIVGLLAGLVAVAFHLALGQGEIFRNRLLSMAHAEGGWGIALIAGCAVASVVMSALLVRRYAPEASGSGIPHLKGVLLDHRRFRWFRVILVKFVSGVMGISAGLALGREGPTVQMGAAVGEACSGLPWGDKSERRVLIAAGGGAGLAAAFNAPLAGLIFVLEELRGQPASLEFFAAAVACLVSDMICRAALCQLPVFRIAVPEAPDLRLLLAFLPLGVAAGLLGVAFNKTVLATVGLGAGSAKHRWVWWLATGLALATTGLLAPELLGGGQKLLEPLMNDGTGFAPASLLLFFGARFLLSIASYGTGAAGGIFLPVLVLGALLGVAAEKALALAFPEQPLAPNAFAVVGMAGYFTGVVLAPLTGVVLMIEMTGNYELILPLFTASFAALLVADALHDLPLYDALLERDLRRRDAARA
;
A
#
# COMPACT_ATOMS: atom_id res chain seq x y z
N MET A 1 -64.55 -13.93 56.34
CA MET A 1 -63.67 -12.78 56.65
C MET A 1 -62.35 -13.02 55.88
N ASN A 2 -62.39 -12.68 54.58
CA ASN A 2 -61.22 -12.82 53.69
C ASN A 2 -60.47 -11.50 53.69
N ARG A 3 -59.19 -11.52 54.09
CA ARG A 3 -58.25 -10.41 53.87
C ARG A 3 -57.56 -10.67 52.57
N GLU A 4 -57.90 -9.90 51.56
CA GLU A 4 -57.13 -9.80 50.32
C GLU A 4 -55.74 -9.23 50.62
N THR A 5 -54.73 -9.98 50.23
CA THR A 5 -53.37 -9.52 50.22
C THR A 5 -53.19 -8.60 49.01
N ALA A 6 -53.10 -7.30 49.24
CA ALA A 6 -52.79 -6.32 48.25
C ALA A 6 -51.32 -6.61 47.72
N GLY A 7 -51.24 -7.02 46.47
CA GLY A 7 -49.95 -7.15 45.79
C GLY A 7 -49.29 -5.77 45.67
N SER A 8 -48.13 -5.66 46.23
CA SER A 8 -47.25 -4.46 46.06
C SER A 8 -46.93 -4.24 44.59
N ALA A 9 -47.38 -3.12 44.07
CA ALA A 9 -46.93 -2.69 42.73
C ALA A 9 -45.38 -2.60 42.68
N PRO A 10 -44.74 -3.00 41.56
CA PRO A 10 -43.29 -2.91 41.46
C PRO A 10 -42.85 -1.44 41.59
N VAL A 11 -41.89 -1.21 42.50
CA VAL A 11 -41.27 0.12 42.70
C VAL A 11 -40.63 0.52 41.37
N PRO A 12 -40.90 1.73 40.83
CA PRO A 12 -40.28 2.16 39.61
C PRO A 12 -38.76 2.22 39.80
N ALA A 13 -38.01 1.50 38.93
CA ALA A 13 -36.54 1.50 38.96
C ALA A 13 -36.01 2.93 38.85
N ASN A 14 -35.09 3.29 39.74
CA ASN A 14 -34.46 4.61 39.72
C ASN A 14 -33.79 4.85 38.36
N ALA A 15 -33.82 6.08 37.86
CA ALA A 15 -33.19 6.42 36.56
C ALA A 15 -31.71 5.97 36.48
N GLY A 16 -30.97 6.02 37.60
CA GLY A 16 -29.61 5.51 37.73
C GLY A 16 -29.50 3.97 37.59
N ASP A 17 -30.50 3.21 38.07
CA ASP A 17 -30.51 1.75 37.93
C ASP A 17 -30.79 1.34 36.46
N ILE A 18 -31.64 2.08 35.77
CA ILE A 18 -31.92 1.85 34.33
C ILE A 18 -30.71 2.16 33.48
N GLU A 19 -29.98 3.22 33.82
CA GLU A 19 -28.74 3.63 33.09
C GLU A 19 -27.61 2.60 33.30
N SER A 20 -27.42 2.12 34.53
CA SER A 20 -26.44 1.08 34.87
C SER A 20 -26.74 -0.27 34.21
N LEU A 21 -28.01 -0.65 34.08
CA LEU A 21 -28.44 -1.87 33.38
C LEU A 21 -28.19 -1.73 31.86
N ARG A 22 -28.52 -0.59 31.28
CA ARG A 22 -28.21 -0.30 29.87
C ARG A 22 -26.70 -0.36 29.55
N GLU A 23 -25.88 0.22 30.42
CA GLU A 23 -24.42 0.14 30.26
C GLU A 23 -23.92 -1.31 30.34
N ARG A 24 -24.40 -2.11 31.28
CA ARG A 24 -24.07 -3.54 31.39
C ARG A 24 -24.47 -4.32 30.14
N ASP A 25 -25.69 -4.12 29.65
CA ASP A 25 -26.20 -4.76 28.44
C ASP A 25 -25.37 -4.41 27.22
N LEU A 26 -24.93 -3.13 27.08
CA LEU A 26 -24.05 -2.68 26.02
C LEU A 26 -22.67 -3.32 26.10
N VAL A 27 -22.09 -3.39 27.30
CA VAL A 27 -20.80 -4.05 27.54
C VAL A 27 -20.87 -5.54 27.24
N GLU A 28 -21.91 -6.24 27.72
CA GLU A 28 -22.08 -7.66 27.40
C GLU A 28 -22.31 -7.92 25.91
N ALA A 29 -23.11 -7.09 25.25
CA ALA A 29 -23.30 -7.19 23.81
C ALA A 29 -21.98 -6.98 23.03
N ALA A 30 -21.17 -6.02 23.45
CA ALA A 30 -19.83 -5.77 22.87
C ALA A 30 -18.89 -6.96 23.09
N VAL A 31 -18.89 -7.54 24.29
CA VAL A 31 -18.08 -8.73 24.62
C VAL A 31 -18.52 -9.94 23.79
N ARG A 32 -19.83 -10.22 23.71
CA ARG A 32 -20.37 -11.32 22.87
C ARG A 32 -20.03 -11.12 21.40
N ARG A 33 -20.11 -9.91 20.90
CA ARG A 33 -19.76 -9.57 19.51
C ARG A 33 -18.26 -9.77 19.25
N ARG A 34 -17.41 -9.37 20.20
CA ARG A 34 -15.95 -9.59 20.14
C ARG A 34 -15.61 -11.08 20.10
N HIS A 35 -16.22 -11.91 20.93
CA HIS A 35 -15.99 -13.37 20.93
C HIS A 35 -16.34 -14.05 19.61
N ARG A 36 -17.34 -13.56 18.88
CA ARG A 36 -17.68 -14.08 17.54
C ARG A 36 -16.73 -13.60 16.45
N LEU A 37 -16.29 -12.34 16.52
CA LEU A 37 -15.41 -11.74 15.49
C LEU A 37 -13.97 -12.25 15.55
N LEU A 38 -13.43 -12.55 16.73
CA LEU A 38 -12.04 -12.99 16.87
C LEU A 38 -11.72 -14.26 16.05
N PRO A 39 -12.50 -15.36 16.12
CA PRO A 39 -12.23 -16.52 15.28
C PRO A 39 -12.31 -16.22 13.78
N GLN A 40 -13.25 -15.36 13.37
CA GLN A 40 -13.40 -14.93 11.98
C GLN A 40 -12.17 -14.10 11.52
N ALA A 41 -11.68 -13.21 12.39
CA ALA A 41 -10.47 -12.43 12.12
C ALA A 41 -9.22 -13.32 11.98
N VAL A 42 -9.10 -14.38 12.79
CA VAL A 42 -8.05 -15.39 12.65
C VAL A 42 -8.12 -16.08 11.30
N ILE A 43 -9.32 -16.51 10.87
CA ILE A 43 -9.52 -17.16 9.56
C ILE A 43 -9.19 -16.18 8.43
N VAL A 44 -9.64 -14.94 8.52
CA VAL A 44 -9.31 -13.88 7.54
C VAL A 44 -7.80 -13.66 7.46
N GLY A 45 -7.12 -13.54 8.60
CA GLY A 45 -5.66 -13.38 8.66
C GLY A 45 -4.90 -14.56 8.05
N LEU A 46 -5.32 -15.79 8.39
CA LEU A 46 -4.75 -17.02 7.84
C LEU A 46 -4.86 -17.06 6.31
N LEU A 47 -6.08 -16.88 5.80
CA LEU A 47 -6.33 -16.96 4.35
C LEU A 47 -5.69 -15.80 3.58
N ALA A 48 -5.72 -14.58 4.13
CA ALA A 48 -5.05 -13.42 3.54
C ALA A 48 -3.54 -13.62 3.49
N GLY A 49 -2.93 -14.15 4.57
CA GLY A 49 -1.52 -14.50 4.62
C GLY A 49 -1.14 -15.56 3.57
N LEU A 50 -1.93 -16.62 3.45
CA LEU A 50 -1.69 -17.66 2.43
C LEU A 50 -1.77 -17.11 1.00
N VAL A 51 -2.75 -16.27 0.70
CA VAL A 51 -2.87 -15.60 -0.61
C VAL A 51 -1.68 -14.68 -0.87
N ALA A 52 -1.23 -13.92 0.14
CA ALA A 52 -0.08 -13.04 0.03
C ALA A 52 1.23 -13.83 -0.19
N VAL A 53 1.43 -14.95 0.52
CA VAL A 53 2.58 -15.85 0.32
C VAL A 53 2.58 -16.41 -1.10
N ALA A 54 1.45 -16.96 -1.56
CA ALA A 54 1.33 -17.49 -2.92
C ALA A 54 1.64 -16.42 -3.98
N PHE A 55 1.13 -15.19 -3.78
CA PHE A 55 1.39 -14.06 -4.67
C PHE A 55 2.86 -13.66 -4.68
N HIS A 56 3.49 -13.60 -3.49
CA HIS A 56 4.93 -13.31 -3.35
C HIS A 56 5.80 -14.32 -4.08
N LEU A 57 5.55 -15.62 -3.88
CA LEU A 57 6.28 -16.70 -4.54
C LEU A 57 6.11 -16.66 -6.06
N ALA A 58 4.88 -16.42 -6.54
CA ALA A 58 4.60 -16.31 -7.97
C ALA A 58 5.33 -15.10 -8.60
N LEU A 59 5.37 -13.96 -7.93
CA LEU A 59 6.13 -12.78 -8.36
C LEU A 59 7.63 -13.08 -8.43
N GLY A 60 8.18 -13.72 -7.41
CA GLY A 60 9.61 -14.10 -7.37
C GLY A 60 10.00 -15.02 -8.54
N GLN A 61 9.17 -16.01 -8.87
CA GLN A 61 9.40 -16.88 -10.03
C GLN A 61 9.32 -16.09 -11.35
N GLY A 62 8.35 -15.19 -11.47
CA GLY A 62 8.22 -14.32 -12.64
C GLY A 62 9.40 -13.37 -12.81
N GLU A 63 9.95 -12.83 -11.73
CA GLU A 63 11.17 -12.00 -11.77
C GLU A 63 12.41 -12.78 -12.18
N ILE A 64 12.57 -14.01 -11.68
CA ILE A 64 13.66 -14.92 -12.10
C ILE A 64 13.54 -15.19 -13.60
N PHE A 65 12.35 -15.48 -14.10
CA PHE A 65 12.12 -15.70 -15.52
C PHE A 65 12.45 -14.48 -16.37
N ARG A 66 11.99 -13.28 -15.96
CA ARG A 66 12.36 -12.01 -16.63
C ARG A 66 13.87 -11.81 -16.68
N ASN A 67 14.57 -12.01 -15.55
CA ASN A 67 16.01 -11.78 -15.49
C ASN A 67 16.77 -12.76 -16.40
N ARG A 68 16.31 -14.02 -16.52
CA ARG A 68 16.86 -14.97 -17.50
C ARG A 68 16.66 -14.51 -18.94
N LEU A 69 15.47 -14.02 -19.28
CA LEU A 69 15.21 -13.47 -20.61
C LEU A 69 16.12 -12.28 -20.91
N LEU A 70 16.32 -11.38 -19.93
CA LEU A 70 17.22 -10.24 -20.09
C LEU A 70 18.67 -10.68 -20.31
N SER A 71 19.18 -11.68 -19.59
CA SER A 71 20.53 -12.20 -19.79
C SER A 71 20.70 -12.87 -21.16
N MET A 72 19.71 -13.61 -21.63
CA MET A 72 19.73 -14.23 -22.97
C MET A 72 19.74 -13.16 -24.08
N ALA A 73 18.99 -12.08 -23.92
CA ALA A 73 18.93 -11.03 -24.92
C ALA A 73 20.25 -10.26 -25.07
N HIS A 74 20.98 -10.07 -23.97
CA HIS A 74 22.33 -9.47 -24.07
C HIS A 74 23.31 -10.38 -24.81
N ALA A 75 23.10 -11.71 -24.76
CA ALA A 75 23.95 -12.67 -25.45
C ALA A 75 23.63 -12.80 -26.96
N GLU A 76 22.34 -12.70 -27.34
CA GLU A 76 21.87 -12.98 -28.70
C GLU A 76 21.68 -11.73 -29.60
N GLY A 77 21.96 -10.53 -29.08
CA GLY A 77 21.91 -9.28 -29.85
C GLY A 77 20.48 -8.92 -30.31
N GLY A 78 20.33 -8.52 -31.59
CA GLY A 78 19.08 -7.94 -32.10
C GLY A 78 17.82 -8.81 -31.95
N TRP A 79 17.93 -10.15 -32.09
CA TRP A 79 16.83 -11.08 -31.89
C TRP A 79 16.38 -11.12 -30.42
N GLY A 80 17.33 -11.15 -29.50
CA GLY A 80 17.03 -11.12 -28.07
C GLY A 80 16.32 -9.83 -27.64
N ILE A 81 16.73 -8.68 -28.19
CA ILE A 81 16.07 -7.39 -27.97
C ILE A 81 14.61 -7.41 -28.44
N ALA A 82 14.37 -7.94 -29.65
CA ALA A 82 13.01 -8.06 -30.19
C ALA A 82 12.14 -8.97 -29.33
N LEU A 83 12.68 -10.08 -28.82
CA LEU A 83 11.98 -11.03 -27.95
C LEU A 83 11.58 -10.34 -26.62
N ILE A 84 12.50 -9.63 -25.97
CA ILE A 84 12.19 -8.90 -24.73
C ILE A 84 11.13 -7.84 -24.97
N ALA A 85 11.25 -7.05 -26.03
CA ALA A 85 10.28 -6.02 -26.36
C ALA A 85 8.89 -6.65 -26.58
N GLY A 86 8.81 -7.76 -27.33
CA GLY A 86 7.59 -8.52 -27.53
C GLY A 86 6.98 -9.06 -26.23
N CYS A 87 7.78 -9.69 -25.38
CA CYS A 87 7.35 -10.23 -24.10
C CYS A 87 6.86 -9.13 -23.14
N ALA A 88 7.59 -8.02 -23.03
CA ALA A 88 7.19 -6.90 -22.18
C ALA A 88 5.87 -6.28 -22.65
N VAL A 89 5.74 -5.98 -23.93
CA VAL A 89 4.51 -5.45 -24.51
C VAL A 89 3.35 -6.43 -24.33
N ALA A 90 3.54 -7.71 -24.66
CA ALA A 90 2.49 -8.73 -24.50
C ALA A 90 2.02 -8.83 -23.04
N SER A 91 2.95 -8.82 -22.07
CA SER A 91 2.62 -8.90 -20.65
C SER A 91 1.83 -7.68 -20.16
N VAL A 92 2.22 -6.47 -20.55
CA VAL A 92 1.49 -5.23 -20.23
C VAL A 92 0.08 -5.28 -20.81
N VAL A 93 -0.04 -5.60 -22.09
CA VAL A 93 -1.33 -5.68 -22.80
C VAL A 93 -2.24 -6.74 -22.17
N MET A 94 -1.71 -7.94 -21.95
CA MET A 94 -2.50 -9.04 -21.36
C MET A 94 -2.94 -8.74 -19.93
N SER A 95 -2.04 -8.19 -19.11
CA SER A 95 -2.35 -7.79 -17.73
C SER A 95 -3.48 -6.74 -17.71
N ALA A 96 -3.38 -5.69 -18.53
CA ALA A 96 -4.38 -4.63 -18.61
C ALA A 96 -5.73 -5.13 -19.21
N LEU A 97 -5.68 -5.98 -20.25
CA LEU A 97 -6.88 -6.59 -20.83
C LEU A 97 -7.60 -7.50 -19.85
N LEU A 98 -6.87 -8.30 -19.09
CA LEU A 98 -7.44 -9.21 -18.09
C LEU A 98 -8.27 -8.43 -17.07
N VAL A 99 -7.70 -7.38 -16.49
CA VAL A 99 -8.41 -6.49 -15.57
C VAL A 99 -9.63 -5.89 -16.23
N ARG A 100 -9.46 -5.28 -17.40
CA ARG A 100 -10.53 -4.58 -18.11
C ARG A 100 -11.71 -5.48 -18.47
N ARG A 101 -11.43 -6.73 -18.90
CA ARG A 101 -12.46 -7.65 -19.42
C ARG A 101 -13.21 -8.40 -18.32
N TYR A 102 -12.51 -8.79 -17.23
CA TYR A 102 -13.05 -9.71 -16.24
C TYR A 102 -13.33 -9.06 -14.89
N ALA A 103 -12.50 -8.12 -14.42
CA ALA A 103 -12.68 -7.44 -13.14
C ALA A 103 -12.13 -6.01 -13.18
N PRO A 104 -12.85 -5.04 -13.78
CA PRO A 104 -12.40 -3.63 -13.81
C PRO A 104 -12.11 -3.05 -12.43
N GLU A 105 -12.75 -3.57 -11.40
CA GLU A 105 -12.52 -3.22 -9.99
C GLU A 105 -11.14 -3.64 -9.46
N ALA A 106 -10.44 -4.55 -10.16
CA ALA A 106 -9.08 -4.96 -9.83
C ALA A 106 -8.00 -4.04 -10.42
N SER A 107 -8.37 -2.94 -11.09
CA SER A 107 -7.43 -1.99 -11.68
C SER A 107 -6.57 -1.28 -10.63
N GLY A 108 -5.30 -1.02 -10.98
CA GLY A 108 -4.35 -0.29 -10.15
C GLY A 108 -4.12 -0.95 -8.79
N SER A 109 -4.02 -0.15 -7.71
CA SER A 109 -3.83 -0.66 -6.34
C SER A 109 -5.05 -1.42 -5.81
N GLY A 110 -6.27 -1.03 -6.20
CA GLY A 110 -7.52 -1.56 -5.67
C GLY A 110 -7.94 -0.94 -4.34
N ILE A 111 -7.09 -0.13 -3.69
CA ILE A 111 -7.42 0.57 -2.43
C ILE A 111 -8.60 1.56 -2.65
N PRO A 112 -8.66 2.35 -3.75
CA PRO A 112 -9.82 3.20 -4.01
C PRO A 112 -11.13 2.41 -4.13
N HIS A 113 -11.09 1.23 -4.77
CA HIS A 113 -12.26 0.36 -4.83
C HIS A 113 -12.64 -0.16 -3.44
N LEU A 114 -11.67 -0.58 -2.63
CA LEU A 114 -11.88 -1.03 -1.26
C LEU A 114 -12.53 0.06 -0.40
N LYS A 115 -12.03 1.31 -0.44
CA LYS A 115 -12.66 2.46 0.24
C LYS A 115 -14.10 2.64 -0.22
N GLY A 116 -14.36 2.55 -1.51
CA GLY A 116 -15.72 2.63 -2.06
C GLY A 116 -16.64 1.50 -1.58
N VAL A 117 -16.11 0.30 -1.31
CA VAL A 117 -16.89 -0.81 -0.71
C VAL A 117 -17.18 -0.56 0.75
N LEU A 118 -16.21 -0.08 1.52
CA LEU A 118 -16.39 0.25 2.95
C LEU A 118 -17.38 1.40 3.17
N LEU A 119 -17.51 2.30 2.20
CA LEU A 119 -18.49 3.40 2.16
C LEU A 119 -19.84 2.99 1.53
N ASP A 120 -20.06 1.71 1.22
CA ASP A 120 -21.26 1.17 0.52
C ASP A 120 -21.54 1.76 -0.87
N HIS A 121 -20.58 2.45 -1.47
CA HIS A 121 -20.72 2.96 -2.83
C HIS A 121 -20.47 1.91 -3.91
N ARG A 122 -19.89 0.76 -3.53
CA ARG A 122 -19.49 -0.31 -4.45
C ARG A 122 -19.80 -1.71 -3.92
N ARG A 123 -20.00 -2.67 -4.86
CA ARG A 123 -20.12 -4.10 -4.54
C ARG A 123 -18.77 -4.76 -4.68
N PHE A 124 -18.49 -5.76 -3.84
CA PHE A 124 -17.26 -6.52 -3.87
C PHE A 124 -17.50 -7.91 -4.46
N ARG A 125 -16.99 -8.15 -5.64
CA ARG A 125 -17.01 -9.49 -6.30
C ARG A 125 -15.73 -10.23 -5.94
N TRP A 126 -15.62 -10.69 -4.69
CA TRP A 126 -14.41 -11.18 -4.06
C TRP A 126 -13.65 -12.22 -4.89
N PHE A 127 -14.31 -13.27 -5.41
CA PHE A 127 -13.66 -14.33 -6.17
C PHE A 127 -12.99 -13.81 -7.46
N ARG A 128 -13.70 -12.97 -8.22
CA ARG A 128 -13.16 -12.39 -9.46
C ARG A 128 -11.99 -11.45 -9.15
N VAL A 129 -12.10 -10.67 -8.09
CA VAL A 129 -11.04 -9.76 -7.67
C VAL A 129 -9.78 -10.54 -7.30
N ILE A 130 -9.88 -11.59 -6.47
CA ILE A 130 -8.70 -12.40 -6.09
C ILE A 130 -8.04 -12.97 -7.34
N LEU A 131 -8.80 -13.66 -8.20
CA LEU A 131 -8.24 -14.35 -9.36
C LEU A 131 -7.59 -13.38 -10.36
N VAL A 132 -8.35 -12.35 -10.77
CA VAL A 132 -7.86 -11.39 -11.78
C VAL A 132 -6.72 -10.56 -11.24
N LYS A 133 -6.80 -10.12 -9.97
CA LYS A 133 -5.74 -9.36 -9.31
C LYS A 133 -4.45 -10.15 -9.20
N PHE A 134 -4.55 -11.43 -8.82
CA PHE A 134 -3.43 -12.34 -8.72
C PHE A 134 -2.74 -12.52 -10.08
N VAL A 135 -3.49 -12.98 -11.10
CA VAL A 135 -2.90 -13.29 -12.41
C VAL A 135 -2.37 -12.03 -13.12
N SER A 136 -3.18 -10.96 -13.16
CA SER A 136 -2.75 -9.70 -13.77
C SER A 136 -1.56 -9.08 -13.04
N GLY A 137 -1.55 -9.11 -11.70
CA GLY A 137 -0.44 -8.59 -10.89
C GLY A 137 0.85 -9.37 -11.13
N VAL A 138 0.79 -10.72 -11.12
CA VAL A 138 1.96 -11.54 -11.43
C VAL A 138 2.48 -11.23 -12.84
N MET A 139 1.62 -11.21 -13.85
CA MET A 139 2.05 -10.92 -15.22
C MET A 139 2.67 -9.54 -15.36
N GLY A 140 2.01 -8.50 -14.85
CA GLY A 140 2.44 -7.11 -15.04
C GLY A 140 3.68 -6.75 -14.23
N ILE A 141 3.69 -7.05 -12.93
CA ILE A 141 4.81 -6.69 -12.03
C ILE A 141 6.06 -7.52 -12.38
N SER A 142 5.90 -8.82 -12.65
CA SER A 142 7.03 -9.66 -13.07
C SER A 142 7.63 -9.22 -14.40
N ALA A 143 6.81 -8.73 -15.35
CA ALA A 143 7.31 -8.18 -16.61
C ALA A 143 8.10 -6.88 -16.45
N GLY A 144 8.00 -6.23 -15.29
CA GLY A 144 8.76 -5.04 -14.95
C GLY A 144 7.94 -3.78 -14.76
N LEU A 145 6.59 -3.83 -14.82
CA LEU A 145 5.77 -2.65 -14.47
C LEU A 145 6.25 -2.08 -13.13
N ALA A 146 6.50 -0.79 -13.10
CA ALA A 146 6.96 -0.08 -11.90
C ALA A 146 5.81 0.07 -10.90
N LEU A 147 5.29 -1.07 -10.45
CA LEU A 147 4.18 -1.26 -9.52
C LEU A 147 4.59 -2.20 -8.39
N GLY A 148 4.01 -1.96 -7.22
CA GLY A 148 4.21 -2.77 -6.02
C GLY A 148 3.15 -3.85 -5.84
N ARG A 149 3.49 -4.85 -5.03
CA ARG A 149 2.62 -5.98 -4.66
C ARG A 149 1.62 -5.64 -3.55
N GLU A 150 1.83 -4.54 -2.83
CA GLU A 150 1.12 -4.20 -1.59
C GLU A 150 -0.36 -3.87 -1.85
N GLY A 151 -0.64 -3.02 -2.86
CA GLY A 151 -2.02 -2.74 -3.27
C GLY A 151 -2.81 -4.00 -3.65
N PRO A 152 -2.27 -4.87 -4.50
CA PRO A 152 -2.85 -6.18 -4.77
C PRO A 152 -3.13 -7.02 -3.53
N THR A 153 -2.18 -7.14 -2.60
CA THR A 153 -2.37 -7.95 -1.37
C THR A 153 -3.42 -7.35 -0.45
N VAL A 154 -3.46 -6.01 -0.29
CA VAL A 154 -4.52 -5.30 0.44
C VAL A 154 -5.89 -5.62 -0.15
N GLN A 155 -6.07 -5.51 -1.47
CA GLN A 155 -7.36 -5.76 -2.09
C GLN A 155 -7.76 -7.24 -2.06
N MET A 156 -6.80 -8.16 -2.25
CA MET A 156 -7.05 -9.61 -2.14
C MET A 156 -7.37 -10.02 -0.71
N GLY A 157 -6.66 -9.49 0.29
CA GLY A 157 -6.96 -9.70 1.70
C GLY A 157 -8.34 -9.19 2.09
N ALA A 158 -8.72 -7.99 1.64
CA ALA A 158 -10.07 -7.46 1.81
C ALA A 158 -11.13 -8.33 1.12
N ALA A 159 -10.82 -8.90 -0.05
CA ALA A 159 -11.70 -9.85 -0.74
C ALA A 159 -11.87 -11.16 0.03
N VAL A 160 -10.84 -11.63 0.73
CA VAL A 160 -10.95 -12.74 1.68
C VAL A 160 -11.87 -12.38 2.83
N GLY A 161 -11.75 -11.18 3.41
CA GLY A 161 -12.67 -10.68 4.44
C GLY A 161 -14.13 -10.66 3.98
N GLU A 162 -14.39 -10.24 2.74
CA GLU A 162 -15.72 -10.31 2.12
C GLU A 162 -16.22 -11.75 1.98
N ALA A 163 -15.37 -12.67 1.52
CA ALA A 163 -15.73 -14.08 1.40
C ALA A 163 -16.09 -14.70 2.75
N CYS A 164 -15.32 -14.43 3.81
CA CYS A 164 -15.57 -14.92 5.16
C CYS A 164 -16.86 -14.37 5.74
N SER A 165 -17.24 -13.12 5.44
CA SER A 165 -18.51 -12.53 5.91
C SER A 165 -19.75 -13.20 5.30
N GLY A 166 -19.62 -13.87 4.18
CA GLY A 166 -20.69 -14.62 3.50
C GLY A 166 -20.87 -16.05 3.98
N LEU A 167 -20.02 -16.55 4.89
CA LEU A 167 -20.13 -17.90 5.44
C LEU A 167 -21.33 -18.03 6.41
N PRO A 168 -21.87 -19.24 6.68
CA PRO A 168 -23.04 -19.43 7.52
C PRO A 168 -22.93 -18.87 8.94
N TRP A 169 -21.71 -18.75 9.45
CA TRP A 169 -21.41 -18.12 10.76
C TRP A 169 -21.07 -16.62 10.65
N GLY A 170 -21.03 -16.05 9.45
CA GLY A 170 -20.78 -14.63 9.19
C GLY A 170 -22.01 -13.78 9.51
N ASP A 171 -21.80 -12.69 10.25
CA ASP A 171 -22.84 -11.68 10.48
C ASP A 171 -22.67 -10.55 9.46
N LYS A 172 -23.71 -10.23 8.72
CA LYS A 172 -23.73 -9.14 7.74
C LYS A 172 -23.42 -7.78 8.37
N SER A 173 -23.73 -7.61 9.66
CA SER A 173 -23.40 -6.39 10.41
C SER A 173 -21.89 -6.22 10.64
N GLU A 174 -21.13 -7.32 10.57
CA GLU A 174 -19.69 -7.39 10.80
C GLU A 174 -18.88 -7.41 9.48
N ARG A 175 -19.59 -7.47 8.34
CA ARG A 175 -18.99 -7.55 7.01
C ARG A 175 -17.90 -6.48 6.77
N ARG A 176 -18.18 -5.22 7.10
CA ARG A 176 -17.21 -4.12 6.90
C ARG A 176 -15.97 -4.29 7.76
N VAL A 177 -16.15 -4.80 8.99
CA VAL A 177 -15.05 -5.06 9.93
C VAL A 177 -14.10 -6.10 9.33
N LEU A 178 -14.65 -7.22 8.82
CA LEU A 178 -13.84 -8.31 8.23
C LEU A 178 -13.16 -7.88 6.93
N ILE A 179 -13.80 -7.06 6.09
CA ILE A 179 -13.20 -6.51 4.87
C ILE A 179 -12.02 -5.60 5.23
N ALA A 180 -12.19 -4.69 6.19
CA ALA A 180 -11.12 -3.79 6.63
C ALA A 180 -9.97 -4.57 7.29
N ALA A 181 -10.29 -5.54 8.16
CA ALA A 181 -9.30 -6.42 8.78
C ALA A 181 -8.51 -7.23 7.75
N GLY A 182 -9.19 -7.76 6.72
CA GLY A 182 -8.54 -8.45 5.61
C GLY A 182 -7.61 -7.53 4.79
N GLY A 183 -8.03 -6.27 4.58
CA GLY A 183 -7.19 -5.26 3.92
C GLY A 183 -5.91 -4.97 4.70
N GLY A 184 -6.02 -4.75 6.02
CA GLY A 184 -4.87 -4.59 6.91
C GLY A 184 -3.97 -5.83 6.94
N ALA A 185 -4.55 -7.03 7.02
CA ALA A 185 -3.84 -8.30 6.96
C ALA A 185 -3.03 -8.47 5.67
N GLY A 186 -3.61 -8.03 4.52
CA GLY A 186 -2.90 -8.01 3.24
C GLY A 186 -1.70 -7.08 3.23
N LEU A 187 -1.79 -5.90 3.88
CA LEU A 187 -0.65 -4.98 4.03
C LEU A 187 0.41 -5.54 4.96
N ALA A 188 -0.01 -6.06 6.13
CA ALA A 188 0.87 -6.69 7.10
C ALA A 188 1.72 -7.80 6.47
N ALA A 189 1.09 -8.69 5.69
CA ALA A 189 1.75 -9.76 4.96
C ALA A 189 2.73 -9.26 3.87
N ALA A 190 2.41 -8.15 3.21
CA ALA A 190 3.24 -7.62 2.14
C ALA A 190 4.59 -7.06 2.63
N PHE A 191 4.60 -6.50 3.84
CA PHE A 191 5.74 -5.78 4.42
C PHE A 191 6.33 -6.42 5.67
N ASN A 192 5.82 -7.54 6.17
CA ASN A 192 6.14 -8.11 7.48
C ASN A 192 5.94 -7.07 8.61
N ALA A 193 4.86 -6.30 8.53
CA ALA A 193 4.61 -5.12 9.35
C ALA A 193 3.16 -5.12 9.88
N PRO A 194 2.87 -5.90 10.94
CA PRO A 194 1.51 -6.07 11.45
C PRO A 194 0.95 -4.79 12.08
N LEU A 195 1.76 -3.97 12.75
CA LEU A 195 1.31 -2.70 13.32
C LEU A 195 1.01 -1.68 12.22
N ALA A 196 1.84 -1.62 11.17
CA ALA A 196 1.57 -0.75 10.04
C ALA A 196 0.27 -1.15 9.32
N GLY A 197 0.00 -2.46 9.18
CA GLY A 197 -1.27 -2.96 8.65
C GLY A 197 -2.47 -2.53 9.48
N LEU A 198 -2.35 -2.57 10.80
CA LEU A 198 -3.37 -2.10 11.73
C LEU A 198 -3.59 -0.59 11.62
N ILE A 199 -2.53 0.21 11.67
CA ILE A 199 -2.60 1.67 11.57
C ILE A 199 -3.18 2.09 10.22
N PHE A 200 -2.82 1.41 9.13
CA PHE A 200 -3.38 1.65 7.81
C PHE A 200 -4.92 1.46 7.77
N VAL A 201 -5.45 0.47 8.48
CA VAL A 201 -6.91 0.30 8.60
C VAL A 201 -7.55 1.49 9.31
N LEU A 202 -6.92 1.99 10.37
CA LEU A 202 -7.44 3.09 11.17
C LEU A 202 -7.33 4.44 10.45
N GLU A 203 -6.16 4.72 9.87
CA GLU A 203 -5.85 6.02 9.28
C GLU A 203 -6.40 6.16 7.86
N GLU A 204 -6.19 5.14 7.02
CA GLU A 204 -6.48 5.23 5.59
C GLU A 204 -7.83 4.62 5.20
N LEU A 205 -8.22 3.47 5.77
CA LEU A 205 -9.42 2.79 5.30
C LEU A 205 -10.71 3.28 5.98
N ARG A 206 -10.65 3.64 7.26
CA ARG A 206 -11.88 3.91 8.04
C ARG A 206 -11.97 5.32 8.62
N GLY A 207 -10.84 5.98 8.91
CA GLY A 207 -10.82 7.34 9.44
C GLY A 207 -11.40 7.54 10.84
N GLN A 208 -12.13 6.56 11.39
CA GLN A 208 -12.67 6.57 12.76
C GLN A 208 -12.50 5.19 13.41
N PRO A 209 -11.76 5.09 14.51
CA PRO A 209 -11.50 3.83 15.19
C PRO A 209 -12.73 3.41 16.01
N ALA A 210 -13.42 2.34 15.58
CA ALA A 210 -14.30 1.60 16.47
C ALA A 210 -13.51 0.49 17.17
N SER A 211 -13.69 0.31 18.47
CA SER A 211 -12.92 -0.65 19.28
C SER A 211 -12.94 -2.08 18.71
N LEU A 212 -14.05 -2.48 18.14
CA LEU A 212 -14.24 -3.80 17.56
C LEU A 212 -13.43 -4.02 16.29
N GLU A 213 -13.35 -3.00 15.44
CA GLU A 213 -12.57 -3.01 14.18
C GLU A 213 -11.08 -3.05 14.48
N PHE A 214 -10.63 -2.31 15.48
CA PHE A 214 -9.26 -2.35 15.97
C PHE A 214 -8.83 -3.77 16.34
N PHE A 215 -9.61 -4.48 17.16
CA PHE A 215 -9.27 -5.84 17.59
C PHE A 215 -9.28 -6.84 16.44
N ALA A 216 -10.26 -6.78 15.56
CA ALA A 216 -10.33 -7.69 14.42
C ALA A 216 -9.17 -7.45 13.45
N ALA A 217 -8.84 -6.20 13.16
CA ALA A 217 -7.70 -5.83 12.32
C ALA A 217 -6.37 -6.26 12.96
N ALA A 218 -6.17 -6.00 14.26
CA ALA A 218 -4.96 -6.39 14.97
C ALA A 218 -4.71 -7.91 14.90
N VAL A 219 -5.75 -8.71 15.17
CA VAL A 219 -5.66 -10.18 15.11
C VAL A 219 -5.39 -10.65 13.68
N ALA A 220 -6.12 -10.13 12.69
CA ALA A 220 -5.94 -10.54 11.31
C ALA A 220 -4.54 -10.16 10.76
N CYS A 221 -4.05 -8.95 11.07
CA CYS A 221 -2.71 -8.50 10.72
C CYS A 221 -1.63 -9.38 11.34
N LEU A 222 -1.73 -9.67 12.65
CA LEU A 222 -0.77 -10.50 13.36
C LEU A 222 -0.72 -11.92 12.79
N VAL A 223 -1.87 -12.57 12.60
CA VAL A 223 -1.95 -13.94 12.05
C VAL A 223 -1.40 -13.98 10.63
N SER A 224 -1.73 -13.00 9.80
CA SER A 224 -1.25 -12.92 8.42
C SER A 224 0.27 -12.74 8.35
N ASP A 225 0.83 -11.88 9.20
CA ASP A 225 2.28 -11.68 9.33
C ASP A 225 2.99 -12.95 9.81
N MET A 226 2.43 -13.65 10.80
CA MET A 226 2.98 -14.94 11.27
C MET A 226 3.07 -15.96 10.15
N ILE A 227 2.03 -16.08 9.30
CA ILE A 227 2.03 -16.99 8.14
C ILE A 227 3.12 -16.60 7.14
N CYS A 228 3.26 -15.28 6.84
CA CYS A 228 4.28 -14.80 5.94
C CYS A 228 5.70 -15.04 6.48
N ARG A 229 5.95 -14.75 7.76
CA ARG A 229 7.26 -15.00 8.39
C ARG A 229 7.61 -16.47 8.43
N ALA A 230 6.64 -17.35 8.68
CA ALA A 230 6.86 -18.79 8.68
C ALA A 230 7.20 -19.33 7.28
N ALA A 231 6.61 -18.75 6.22
CA ALA A 231 6.77 -19.24 4.86
C ALA A 231 7.94 -18.61 4.08
N LEU A 232 8.26 -17.34 4.37
CA LEU A 232 9.19 -16.55 3.54
C LEU A 232 10.45 -16.13 4.29
N CYS A 233 10.32 -15.42 5.40
CA CYS A 233 11.44 -14.96 6.22
C CYS A 233 10.97 -14.32 7.53
N GLN A 234 11.74 -14.49 8.60
CA GLN A 234 11.48 -13.89 9.92
C GLN A 234 12.12 -12.52 10.14
N LEU A 235 12.85 -11.99 9.16
CA LEU A 235 13.65 -10.78 9.29
C LEU A 235 12.87 -9.53 8.85
N PRO A 236 13.20 -8.34 9.38
CA PRO A 236 12.78 -7.08 8.79
C PRO A 236 13.15 -7.04 7.30
N VAL A 237 12.35 -6.32 6.50
CA VAL A 237 12.54 -6.22 5.04
C VAL A 237 13.90 -5.58 4.72
N PHE A 238 14.31 -4.61 5.52
CA PHE A 238 15.61 -3.94 5.41
C PHE A 238 16.33 -3.97 6.75
N ARG A 239 17.58 -4.42 6.75
CA ARG A 239 18.46 -4.34 7.90
C ARG A 239 19.30 -3.07 7.77
N ILE A 240 18.99 -2.07 8.58
CA ILE A 240 19.73 -0.80 8.58
C ILE A 240 20.49 -0.70 9.91
N ALA A 241 21.79 -0.64 9.80
CA ALA A 241 22.60 -0.22 10.93
C ALA A 241 22.64 1.32 10.93
N VAL A 242 21.79 1.95 11.75
CA VAL A 242 21.96 3.36 12.09
C VAL A 242 22.77 3.37 13.39
N PRO A 243 24.01 3.86 13.36
CA PRO A 243 24.94 3.70 14.49
C PRO A 243 24.50 4.43 15.76
N GLU A 244 23.81 5.55 15.63
CA GLU A 244 23.32 6.39 16.73
C GLU A 244 22.09 7.20 16.32
N ALA A 245 21.26 7.57 17.30
CA ALA A 245 20.15 8.49 17.08
C ALA A 245 20.69 9.84 16.54
N PRO A 246 20.08 10.39 15.48
CA PRO A 246 20.52 11.69 14.96
C PRO A 246 20.45 12.78 16.02
N ASP A 247 21.49 13.63 16.10
CA ASP A 247 21.50 14.78 16.99
C ASP A 247 20.24 15.65 16.73
N LEU A 248 19.70 16.25 17.79
CA LEU A 248 18.52 17.14 17.70
C LEU A 248 18.72 18.28 16.68
N ARG A 249 19.97 18.74 16.48
CA ARG A 249 20.28 19.73 15.44
C ARG A 249 20.05 19.20 14.03
N LEU A 250 20.27 17.91 13.81
CA LEU A 250 20.07 17.27 12.53
C LEU A 250 18.56 17.13 12.17
N LEU A 251 17.66 17.20 13.17
CA LEU A 251 16.21 17.23 12.91
C LEU A 251 15.81 18.39 11.97
N LEU A 252 16.51 19.52 12.08
CA LEU A 252 16.26 20.67 11.20
C LEU A 252 16.55 20.35 9.72
N ALA A 253 17.45 19.41 9.43
CA ALA A 253 17.77 18.97 8.06
C ALA A 253 16.64 18.12 7.45
N PHE A 254 15.84 17.46 8.27
CA PHE A 254 14.69 16.66 7.79
C PHE A 254 13.45 17.49 7.47
N LEU A 255 13.36 18.75 7.95
CA LEU A 255 12.28 19.66 7.55
C LEU A 255 12.29 19.97 6.05
N PRO A 256 13.39 20.48 5.45
CA PRO A 256 13.42 20.71 3.99
C PRO A 256 13.23 19.42 3.18
N LEU A 257 13.71 18.27 3.68
CA LEU A 257 13.43 16.97 3.05
C LEU A 257 11.92 16.68 3.03
N GLY A 258 11.23 16.89 4.17
CA GLY A 258 9.79 16.73 4.25
C GLY A 258 9.03 17.70 3.34
N VAL A 259 9.45 18.97 3.28
CA VAL A 259 8.88 19.96 2.35
C VAL A 259 9.05 19.53 0.89
N ALA A 260 10.25 19.10 0.49
CA ALA A 260 10.51 18.61 -0.87
C ALA A 260 9.67 17.35 -1.18
N ALA A 261 9.56 16.42 -0.21
CA ALA A 261 8.75 15.23 -0.31
C ALA A 261 7.25 15.55 -0.50
N GLY A 262 6.72 16.53 0.23
CA GLY A 262 5.34 17.01 0.09
C GLY A 262 5.09 17.63 -1.30
N LEU A 263 5.96 18.54 -1.76
CA LEU A 263 5.84 19.16 -3.07
C LEU A 263 5.87 18.13 -4.22
N LEU A 264 6.84 17.22 -4.18
CA LEU A 264 6.97 16.16 -5.18
C LEU A 264 5.86 15.11 -5.07
N GLY A 265 5.33 14.85 -3.86
CA GLY A 265 4.16 14.01 -3.63
C GLY A 265 2.90 14.57 -4.30
N VAL A 266 2.63 15.85 -4.11
CA VAL A 266 1.52 16.56 -4.79
C VAL A 266 1.69 16.51 -6.32
N ALA A 267 2.92 16.73 -6.82
CA ALA A 267 3.21 16.61 -8.25
C ALA A 267 2.93 15.19 -8.77
N PHE A 268 3.31 14.18 -8.00
CA PHE A 268 3.03 12.77 -8.31
C PHE A 268 1.53 12.50 -8.38
N ASN A 269 0.75 12.94 -7.37
CA ASN A 269 -0.70 12.75 -7.31
C ASN A 269 -1.39 13.37 -8.54
N LYS A 270 -1.10 14.63 -8.85
CA LYS A 270 -1.65 15.32 -10.02
C LYS A 270 -1.32 14.61 -11.33
N THR A 271 -0.09 14.13 -11.46
CA THR A 271 0.35 13.43 -12.68
C THR A 271 -0.28 12.04 -12.81
N VAL A 272 -0.40 11.28 -11.72
CA VAL A 272 -1.14 10.00 -11.71
C VAL A 272 -2.60 10.20 -12.09
N LEU A 273 -3.28 11.19 -11.49
CA LEU A 273 -4.67 11.50 -11.82
C LEU A 273 -4.86 11.89 -13.29
N ALA A 274 -3.97 12.70 -13.84
CA ALA A 274 -3.98 13.04 -15.26
C ALA A 274 -3.83 11.80 -16.15
N THR A 275 -2.87 10.94 -15.83
CA THR A 275 -2.51 9.76 -16.64
C THR A 275 -3.58 8.68 -16.63
N VAL A 276 -4.19 8.40 -15.46
CA VAL A 276 -5.37 7.50 -15.37
C VAL A 276 -6.52 8.04 -16.23
N GLY A 277 -6.57 9.37 -16.46
CA GLY A 277 -7.45 10.04 -17.41
C GLY A 277 -7.26 9.60 -18.85
N LEU A 278 -6.03 9.63 -19.27
CA LEU A 278 -5.63 9.26 -20.64
C LEU A 278 -5.85 7.77 -20.90
N GLY A 279 -5.49 6.89 -19.99
CA GLY A 279 -5.70 5.45 -20.09
C GLY A 279 -7.17 5.02 -20.17
N ALA A 280 -8.09 5.83 -19.65
CA ALA A 280 -9.53 5.62 -19.78
C ALA A 280 -10.13 6.28 -21.03
N GLY A 281 -9.33 6.94 -21.86
CA GLY A 281 -9.71 7.58 -23.11
C GLY A 281 -10.15 6.60 -24.22
N SER A 282 -10.07 7.04 -25.49
CA SER A 282 -10.45 6.22 -26.64
C SER A 282 -9.63 4.93 -26.75
N ALA A 283 -10.15 3.93 -27.46
CA ALA A 283 -9.47 2.66 -27.67
C ALA A 283 -8.06 2.86 -28.27
N LYS A 284 -7.91 3.78 -29.23
CA LYS A 284 -6.62 4.09 -29.86
C LYS A 284 -5.59 4.61 -28.85
N HIS A 285 -5.95 5.55 -28.00
CA HIS A 285 -5.04 6.11 -26.98
C HIS A 285 -4.58 5.04 -25.98
N ARG A 286 -5.47 4.14 -25.56
CA ARG A 286 -5.11 3.03 -24.67
C ARG A 286 -4.09 2.09 -25.27
N TRP A 287 -4.31 1.65 -26.52
CA TRP A 287 -3.34 0.77 -27.20
C TRP A 287 -1.98 1.41 -27.34
N VAL A 288 -1.94 2.68 -27.75
CA VAL A 288 -0.69 3.46 -27.83
C VAL A 288 -0.02 3.52 -26.46
N TRP A 289 -0.77 3.77 -25.40
CA TRP A 289 -0.24 3.84 -24.03
C TRP A 289 0.35 2.50 -23.57
N TRP A 290 -0.36 1.40 -23.79
CA TRP A 290 0.13 0.07 -23.42
C TRP A 290 1.38 -0.33 -24.19
N LEU A 291 1.41 -0.09 -25.50
CA LEU A 291 2.56 -0.35 -26.36
C LEU A 291 3.76 0.50 -25.93
N ALA A 292 3.57 1.81 -25.74
CA ALA A 292 4.63 2.71 -25.30
C ALA A 292 5.21 2.32 -23.94
N THR A 293 4.33 1.97 -22.98
CA THR A 293 4.77 1.49 -21.66
C THR A 293 5.54 0.19 -21.77
N GLY A 294 5.07 -0.79 -22.55
CA GLY A 294 5.79 -2.05 -22.77
C GLY A 294 7.17 -1.87 -23.40
N LEU A 295 7.28 -0.99 -24.38
CA LEU A 295 8.57 -0.64 -25.00
C LEU A 295 9.49 0.11 -24.03
N ALA A 296 8.95 1.05 -23.24
CA ALA A 296 9.74 1.72 -22.21
C ALA A 296 10.28 0.74 -21.16
N LEU A 297 9.50 -0.26 -20.75
CA LEU A 297 9.97 -1.33 -19.85
C LEU A 297 11.09 -2.17 -20.49
N ALA A 298 10.94 -2.53 -21.74
CA ALA A 298 11.98 -3.29 -22.46
C ALA A 298 13.29 -2.50 -22.54
N THR A 299 13.22 -1.22 -22.92
CA THR A 299 14.37 -0.32 -22.97
C THR A 299 15.01 -0.16 -21.60
N THR A 300 14.19 0.09 -20.57
CA THR A 300 14.71 0.18 -19.19
C THR A 300 15.34 -1.13 -18.73
N GLY A 301 14.76 -2.27 -19.07
CA GLY A 301 15.32 -3.58 -18.72
C GLY A 301 16.68 -3.87 -19.35
N LEU A 302 16.94 -3.32 -20.53
CA LEU A 302 18.23 -3.45 -21.20
C LEU A 302 19.28 -2.48 -20.66
N LEU A 303 18.89 -1.27 -20.24
CA LEU A 303 19.81 -0.20 -19.82
C LEU A 303 20.03 -0.16 -18.31
N ALA A 304 18.98 -0.37 -17.53
CA ALA A 304 18.97 -0.20 -16.06
C ALA A 304 17.92 -1.14 -15.44
N PRO A 305 18.18 -2.47 -15.42
CA PRO A 305 17.22 -3.49 -14.97
C PRO A 305 16.79 -3.32 -13.50
N GLU A 306 17.58 -2.62 -12.68
CA GLU A 306 17.27 -2.26 -11.29
C GLU A 306 16.08 -1.30 -11.17
N LEU A 307 15.77 -0.56 -12.22
CA LEU A 307 14.61 0.33 -12.27
C LEU A 307 13.28 -0.39 -12.56
N LEU A 308 13.29 -1.68 -12.85
CA LEU A 308 12.08 -2.45 -13.14
C LEU A 308 11.35 -2.96 -11.88
N GLY A 309 10.06 -3.27 -12.05
CA GLY A 309 9.21 -3.84 -11.00
C GLY A 309 8.99 -2.89 -9.83
N GLY A 310 8.80 -3.41 -8.62
CA GLY A 310 8.59 -2.61 -7.40
C GLY A 310 9.77 -1.70 -7.03
N GLY A 311 11.01 -2.01 -7.48
CA GLY A 311 12.22 -1.25 -7.21
C GLY A 311 13.00 -1.74 -5.99
N GLN A 312 12.72 -2.94 -5.48
CA GLN A 312 13.45 -3.53 -4.34
C GLN A 312 14.96 -3.60 -4.58
N LYS A 313 15.38 -3.97 -5.81
CA LYS A 313 16.80 -4.05 -6.20
C LYS A 313 17.52 -2.71 -6.13
N LEU A 314 16.80 -1.60 -6.30
CA LEU A 314 17.35 -0.26 -6.17
C LEU A 314 17.36 0.20 -4.71
N LEU A 315 16.38 -0.22 -3.92
CA LEU A 315 16.31 0.14 -2.49
C LEU A 315 17.45 -0.49 -1.69
N GLU A 316 17.79 -1.74 -1.93
CA GLU A 316 18.78 -2.47 -1.16
C GLU A 316 20.14 -1.76 -1.07
N PRO A 317 20.80 -1.34 -2.17
CA PRO A 317 22.04 -0.56 -2.09
C PRO A 317 21.86 0.84 -1.52
N LEU A 318 20.70 1.51 -1.74
CA LEU A 318 20.41 2.82 -1.14
C LEU A 318 20.32 2.74 0.39
N MET A 319 19.79 1.63 0.90
CA MET A 319 19.60 1.40 2.34
C MET A 319 20.86 0.90 3.04
N ASN A 320 21.74 0.18 2.34
CA ASN A 320 22.95 -0.40 2.95
C ASN A 320 24.09 0.59 3.03
N ASP A 321 24.34 1.35 1.99
CA ASP A 321 25.52 2.23 1.91
C ASP A 321 25.17 3.62 1.37
N GLY A 322 24.37 3.72 0.30
CA GLY A 322 24.01 4.99 -0.34
C GLY A 322 25.18 5.81 -0.89
N THR A 323 26.42 5.50 -0.47
CA THR A 323 27.62 6.28 -0.79
C THR A 323 28.07 6.10 -2.25
N GLY A 324 27.78 4.95 -2.85
CA GLY A 324 28.18 4.61 -4.22
C GLY A 324 27.46 5.37 -5.34
N PHE A 325 26.40 6.13 -5.02
CA PHE A 325 25.62 6.85 -6.03
C PHE A 325 26.11 8.28 -6.22
N ALA A 326 26.35 8.67 -7.47
CA ALA A 326 26.58 10.07 -7.81
C ALA A 326 25.27 10.86 -7.72
N PRO A 327 25.28 12.15 -7.31
CA PRO A 327 24.07 12.96 -7.23
C PRO A 327 23.25 13.01 -8.54
N ALA A 328 23.95 13.07 -9.67
CA ALA A 328 23.31 13.07 -11.00
C ALA A 328 22.57 11.75 -11.29
N SER A 329 23.12 10.60 -10.88
CA SER A 329 22.45 9.30 -11.08
C SER A 329 21.21 9.16 -10.18
N LEU A 330 21.22 9.69 -8.96
CA LEU A 330 20.06 9.71 -8.07
C LEU A 330 18.90 10.50 -8.69
N LEU A 331 19.19 11.70 -9.24
CA LEU A 331 18.16 12.51 -9.91
C LEU A 331 17.64 11.83 -11.18
N LEU A 332 18.52 11.22 -11.98
CA LEU A 332 18.11 10.46 -13.16
C LEU A 332 17.22 9.27 -12.79
N PHE A 333 17.60 8.50 -11.78
CA PHE A 333 16.83 7.35 -11.30
C PHE A 333 15.48 7.79 -10.70
N PHE A 334 15.45 8.90 -9.96
CA PHE A 334 14.21 9.48 -9.47
C PHE A 334 13.27 9.83 -10.63
N GLY A 335 13.75 10.58 -11.64
CA GLY A 335 12.95 10.95 -12.81
C GLY A 335 12.47 9.75 -13.61
N ALA A 336 13.36 8.78 -13.86
CA ALA A 336 13.02 7.55 -14.56
C ALA A 336 11.96 6.73 -13.80
N ARG A 337 12.13 6.52 -12.48
CA ARG A 337 11.17 5.81 -11.63
C ARG A 337 9.84 6.54 -11.54
N PHE A 338 9.87 7.86 -11.42
CA PHE A 338 8.66 8.70 -11.40
C PHE A 338 7.84 8.47 -12.68
N LEU A 339 8.47 8.61 -13.85
CA LEU A 339 7.79 8.42 -15.14
C LEU A 339 7.33 6.98 -15.36
N LEU A 340 8.16 5.99 -15.03
CA LEU A 340 7.81 4.58 -15.16
C LEU A 340 6.63 4.19 -14.24
N SER A 341 6.60 4.70 -13.01
CA SER A 341 5.51 4.43 -12.06
C SER A 341 4.18 4.99 -12.56
N ILE A 342 4.20 6.23 -13.05
CA ILE A 342 3.03 6.88 -13.63
C ILE A 342 2.57 6.15 -14.90
N ALA A 343 3.50 5.83 -15.81
CA ALA A 343 3.19 5.10 -17.04
C ALA A 343 2.58 3.73 -16.73
N SER A 344 3.18 3.00 -15.79
CA SER A 344 2.72 1.69 -15.35
C SER A 344 1.32 1.74 -14.73
N TYR A 345 1.08 2.68 -13.82
CA TYR A 345 -0.22 2.83 -13.16
C TYR A 345 -1.32 3.24 -14.16
N GLY A 346 -0.98 4.09 -15.12
CA GLY A 346 -1.86 4.50 -16.21
C GLY A 346 -2.32 3.39 -17.15
N THR A 347 -1.65 2.23 -17.17
CA THR A 347 -2.08 1.06 -17.96
C THR A 347 -3.38 0.45 -17.45
N GLY A 348 -3.70 0.62 -16.17
CA GLY A 348 -4.82 -0.02 -15.50
C GLY A 348 -4.57 -1.50 -15.15
N ALA A 349 -3.36 -2.01 -15.33
CA ALA A 349 -2.95 -3.32 -14.84
C ALA A 349 -3.06 -3.40 -13.30
N ALA A 350 -3.17 -4.62 -12.76
CA ALA A 350 -3.20 -4.82 -11.32
C ALA A 350 -1.82 -4.59 -10.70
N GLY A 351 -1.70 -3.63 -9.79
CA GLY A 351 -0.45 -3.29 -9.11
C GLY A 351 -0.58 -2.01 -8.30
N GLY A 352 0.15 -1.93 -7.19
CA GLY A 352 0.12 -0.79 -6.27
C GLY A 352 1.21 0.24 -6.58
N ILE A 353 1.03 1.44 -6.07
CA ILE A 353 2.04 2.50 -6.12
C ILE A 353 2.83 2.63 -4.83
N PHE A 354 2.51 1.82 -3.82
CA PHE A 354 3.04 1.94 -2.45
C PHE A 354 4.57 1.82 -2.45
N LEU A 355 5.11 0.67 -2.88
CA LEU A 355 6.56 0.47 -2.96
C LEU A 355 7.25 1.44 -3.95
N PRO A 356 6.72 1.72 -5.15
CA PRO A 356 7.27 2.77 -6.01
C PRO A 356 7.41 4.13 -5.34
N VAL A 357 6.44 4.53 -4.52
CA VAL A 357 6.49 5.79 -3.75
C VAL A 357 7.60 5.73 -2.70
N LEU A 358 7.78 4.61 -2.00
CA LEU A 358 8.88 4.44 -1.05
C LEU A 358 10.25 4.53 -1.75
N VAL A 359 10.40 3.92 -2.94
CA VAL A 359 11.64 4.01 -3.74
C VAL A 359 11.95 5.46 -4.13
N LEU A 360 10.95 6.22 -4.55
CA LEU A 360 11.12 7.65 -4.86
C LEU A 360 11.53 8.43 -3.61
N GLY A 361 10.92 8.12 -2.46
CA GLY A 361 11.30 8.73 -1.18
C GLY A 361 12.74 8.42 -0.77
N ALA A 362 13.20 7.18 -0.95
CA ALA A 362 14.57 6.78 -0.66
C ALA A 362 15.59 7.53 -1.55
N LEU A 363 15.31 7.60 -2.85
CA LEU A 363 16.16 8.35 -3.80
C LEU A 363 16.24 9.83 -3.43
N LEU A 364 15.11 10.44 -3.07
CA LEU A 364 15.05 11.82 -2.62
C LEU A 364 15.84 12.03 -1.32
N GLY A 365 15.70 11.09 -0.36
CA GLY A 365 16.41 11.14 0.92
C GLY A 365 17.93 11.09 0.73
N VAL A 366 18.44 10.11 -0.04
CA VAL A 366 19.88 10.01 -0.33
C VAL A 366 20.38 11.23 -1.13
N ALA A 367 19.60 11.75 -2.06
CA ALA A 367 19.95 12.97 -2.79
C ALA A 367 20.04 14.19 -1.86
N ALA A 368 19.15 14.30 -0.89
CA ALA A 368 19.19 15.36 0.13
C ALA A 368 20.40 15.24 1.05
N GLU A 369 20.74 14.02 1.47
CA GLU A 369 21.97 13.75 2.23
C GLU A 369 23.21 14.21 1.45
N LYS A 370 23.36 13.81 0.17
CA LYS A 370 24.47 14.23 -0.68
C LYS A 370 24.57 15.75 -0.84
N ALA A 371 23.42 16.42 -0.99
CA ALA A 371 23.39 17.88 -1.06
C ALA A 371 23.82 18.53 0.26
N LEU A 372 23.39 17.96 1.37
CA LEU A 372 23.76 18.44 2.72
C LEU A 372 25.24 18.19 3.03
N ALA A 373 25.80 17.03 2.64
CA ALA A 373 27.21 16.70 2.80
C ALA A 373 28.13 17.66 2.03
N LEU A 374 27.69 18.16 0.88
CA LEU A 374 28.43 19.20 0.15
C LEU A 374 28.42 20.55 0.89
N ALA A 375 27.33 20.88 1.58
CA ALA A 375 27.21 22.13 2.31
C ALA A 375 27.91 22.07 3.69
N PHE A 376 27.95 20.89 4.31
CA PHE A 376 28.45 20.65 5.67
C PHE A 376 29.37 19.41 5.71
N PRO A 377 30.58 19.48 5.11
CA PRO A 377 31.46 18.30 4.94
C PRO A 377 31.95 17.67 6.24
N GLU A 378 31.96 18.40 7.34
CA GLU A 378 32.42 17.91 8.66
C GLU A 378 31.35 17.19 9.47
N GLN A 379 30.09 17.19 9.00
CA GLN A 379 28.99 16.54 9.71
C GLN A 379 28.90 15.06 9.30
N PRO A 380 28.94 14.12 10.25
CA PRO A 380 28.72 12.71 9.94
C PRO A 380 27.25 12.49 9.57
N LEU A 381 26.96 12.37 8.30
CA LEU A 381 25.62 12.09 7.80
C LEU A 381 25.47 10.59 7.50
N ALA A 382 24.30 10.04 7.77
CA ALA A 382 23.98 8.65 7.51
C ALA A 382 22.99 8.56 6.31
N PRO A 383 23.48 8.22 5.09
CA PRO A 383 22.64 8.16 3.88
C PRO A 383 21.42 7.26 4.04
N ASN A 384 21.58 6.14 4.76
CA ASN A 384 20.51 5.20 5.05
C ASN A 384 19.40 5.82 5.94
N ALA A 385 19.75 6.66 6.92
CA ALA A 385 18.76 7.37 7.72
C ALA A 385 17.95 8.35 6.86
N PHE A 386 18.62 9.10 6.00
CA PHE A 386 17.97 10.01 5.04
C PHE A 386 17.08 9.26 4.05
N ALA A 387 17.50 8.08 3.57
CA ALA A 387 16.69 7.23 2.72
C ALA A 387 15.37 6.83 3.40
N VAL A 388 15.44 6.32 4.64
CA VAL A 388 14.27 5.88 5.41
C VAL A 388 13.33 7.04 5.72
N VAL A 389 13.88 8.17 6.14
CA VAL A 389 13.09 9.37 6.44
C VAL A 389 12.45 9.93 5.17
N GLY A 390 13.17 9.92 4.05
CA GLY A 390 12.65 10.29 2.75
C GLY A 390 11.50 9.37 2.29
N MET A 391 11.59 8.05 2.55
CA MET A 391 10.51 7.09 2.28
C MET A 391 9.22 7.47 3.00
N ALA A 392 9.29 7.72 4.31
CA ALA A 392 8.12 8.11 5.11
C ALA A 392 7.55 9.47 4.69
N GLY A 393 8.42 10.47 4.48
CA GLY A 393 8.01 11.80 4.05
C GLY A 393 7.32 11.79 2.67
N TYR A 394 7.91 11.11 1.69
CA TYR A 394 7.34 11.02 0.35
C TYR A 394 6.03 10.22 0.33
N PHE A 395 5.97 9.11 1.08
CA PHE A 395 4.75 8.35 1.28
C PHE A 395 3.63 9.23 1.87
N THR A 396 3.96 10.00 2.90
CA THR A 396 3.00 10.93 3.51
C THR A 396 2.56 12.00 2.53
N GLY A 397 3.46 12.57 1.73
CA GLY A 397 3.13 13.57 0.71
C GLY A 397 2.20 13.06 -0.41
N VAL A 398 2.15 11.73 -0.63
CA VAL A 398 1.28 11.09 -1.64
C VAL A 398 -0.02 10.58 -1.04
N VAL A 399 0.05 9.87 0.09
CA VAL A 399 -1.09 9.14 0.68
C VAL A 399 -1.79 9.97 1.76
N LEU A 400 -1.10 10.95 2.35
CA LEU A 400 -1.54 11.78 3.48
C LEU A 400 -1.84 10.96 4.75
N ALA A 401 -1.11 9.87 4.94
CA ALA A 401 -1.19 8.97 6.10
C ALA A 401 0.16 8.91 6.85
N PRO A 402 0.49 9.94 7.66
CA PRO A 402 1.79 10.05 8.34
C PRO A 402 2.05 8.93 9.34
N LEU A 403 1.05 8.51 10.13
CA LEU A 403 1.24 7.46 11.12
C LEU A 403 1.53 6.12 10.47
N THR A 404 0.81 5.79 9.39
CA THR A 404 1.06 4.59 8.59
C THR A 404 2.48 4.61 8.03
N GLY A 405 2.92 5.74 7.45
CA GLY A 405 4.26 5.89 6.90
C GLY A 405 5.35 5.70 7.95
N VAL A 406 5.23 6.36 9.11
CA VAL A 406 6.21 6.28 10.21
C VAL A 406 6.29 4.85 10.78
N VAL A 407 5.14 4.25 11.13
CA VAL A 407 5.10 2.90 11.72
C VAL A 407 5.60 1.86 10.73
N LEU A 408 5.25 2.01 9.45
CA LEU A 408 5.74 1.12 8.40
C LEU A 408 7.26 1.16 8.30
N MET A 409 7.88 2.34 8.31
CA MET A 409 9.33 2.46 8.25
C MET A 409 10.00 1.85 9.48
N ILE A 410 9.45 2.06 10.66
CA ILE A 410 9.96 1.45 11.90
C ILE A 410 9.92 -0.08 11.81
N GLU A 411 8.80 -0.67 11.40
CA GLU A 411 8.68 -2.13 11.32
C GLU A 411 9.54 -2.74 10.19
N MET A 412 9.62 -2.07 9.03
CA MET A 412 10.41 -2.54 7.90
C MET A 412 11.92 -2.50 8.16
N THR A 413 12.39 -1.57 9.00
CA THR A 413 13.81 -1.38 9.31
C THR A 413 14.23 -1.96 10.65
N GLY A 414 13.27 -2.18 11.55
CA GLY A 414 13.54 -2.58 12.93
C GLY A 414 14.22 -1.48 13.76
N ASN A 415 14.22 -0.22 13.30
CA ASN A 415 14.93 0.88 13.92
C ASN A 415 13.97 1.92 14.51
N TYR A 416 13.98 2.08 15.85
CA TYR A 416 13.18 3.05 16.58
C TYR A 416 13.86 4.40 16.76
N GLU A 417 15.18 4.50 16.55
CA GLU A 417 15.94 5.74 16.78
C GLU A 417 15.58 6.84 15.78
N LEU A 418 15.04 6.44 14.62
CA LEU A 418 14.59 7.37 13.58
C LEU A 418 13.17 7.93 13.79
N ILE A 419 12.52 7.65 14.93
CA ILE A 419 11.11 8.03 15.15
C ILE A 419 10.90 9.55 15.03
N LEU A 420 11.79 10.37 15.63
CA LEU A 420 11.70 11.83 15.56
C LEU A 420 11.96 12.38 14.15
N PRO A 421 13.02 11.97 13.43
CA PRO A 421 13.21 12.33 12.03
C PRO A 421 12.03 11.93 11.12
N LEU A 422 11.50 10.71 11.30
CA LEU A 422 10.36 10.21 10.54
C LEU A 422 9.12 11.08 10.72
N PHE A 423 8.78 11.43 11.97
CA PHE A 423 7.67 12.33 12.24
C PHE A 423 7.93 13.74 11.69
N THR A 424 9.15 14.27 11.85
CA THR A 424 9.51 15.61 11.38
C THR A 424 9.30 15.73 9.88
N ALA A 425 9.83 14.80 9.08
CA ALA A 425 9.67 14.83 7.62
C ALA A 425 8.23 14.51 7.18
N SER A 426 7.56 13.55 7.83
CA SER A 426 6.18 13.20 7.48
C SER A 426 5.20 14.33 7.75
N PHE A 427 5.28 14.98 8.93
CA PHE A 427 4.40 16.12 9.21
C PHE A 427 4.72 17.34 8.35
N ALA A 428 6.00 17.61 8.04
CA ALA A 428 6.35 18.66 7.11
C ALA A 428 5.76 18.39 5.71
N ALA A 429 5.81 17.14 5.22
CA ALA A 429 5.21 16.75 3.95
C ALA A 429 3.68 16.86 3.97
N LEU A 430 3.03 16.45 5.07
CA LEU A 430 1.60 16.58 5.26
C LEU A 430 1.15 18.05 5.21
N LEU A 431 1.83 18.92 5.95
CA LEU A 431 1.52 20.36 5.98
C LEU A 431 1.64 21.02 4.60
N VAL A 432 2.63 20.60 3.81
CA VAL A 432 2.79 21.10 2.43
C VAL A 432 1.63 20.62 1.53
N ALA A 433 1.27 19.33 1.61
CA ALA A 433 0.18 18.80 0.82
C ALA A 433 -1.16 19.45 1.19
N ASP A 434 -1.40 19.67 2.48
CA ASP A 434 -2.60 20.35 3.01
C ASP A 434 -2.64 21.82 2.57
N ALA A 435 -1.53 22.56 2.67
CA ALA A 435 -1.41 23.93 2.18
C ALA A 435 -1.65 24.07 0.67
N LEU A 436 -1.35 23.04 -0.10
CA LEU A 436 -1.63 22.97 -1.55
C LEU A 436 -3.02 22.41 -1.87
N HIS A 437 -3.83 22.14 -0.85
CA HIS A 437 -5.18 21.58 -0.95
C HIS A 437 -5.22 20.28 -1.78
N ASP A 438 -4.19 19.45 -1.64
CA ASP A 438 -4.14 18.14 -2.31
C ASP A 438 -4.98 17.13 -1.54
N LEU A 439 -5.67 16.25 -2.26
CA LEU A 439 -6.43 15.15 -1.65
C LEU A 439 -5.55 13.90 -1.55
N PRO A 440 -5.76 13.06 -0.52
CA PRO A 440 -5.14 11.75 -0.49
C PRO A 440 -5.34 11.04 -1.82
N LEU A 441 -4.28 10.46 -2.39
CA LEU A 441 -4.34 9.92 -3.75
C LEU A 441 -5.47 8.89 -3.93
N TYR A 442 -5.70 8.04 -2.95
CA TYR A 442 -6.74 7.01 -3.04
C TYR A 442 -8.15 7.58 -2.98
N ASP A 443 -8.36 8.67 -2.24
CA ASP A 443 -9.64 9.38 -2.19
C ASP A 443 -9.90 10.13 -3.50
N ALA A 444 -8.90 10.82 -4.02
CA ALA A 444 -8.98 11.50 -5.32
C ALA A 444 -9.28 10.53 -6.47
N LEU A 445 -8.69 9.32 -6.45
CA LEU A 445 -8.98 8.26 -7.41
C LEU A 445 -10.40 7.70 -7.24
N LEU A 446 -10.88 7.52 -6.01
CA LEU A 446 -12.24 7.06 -5.74
C LEU A 446 -13.26 8.09 -6.21
N GLU A 447 -13.09 9.35 -5.83
CA GLU A 447 -13.98 10.45 -6.22
C GLU A 447 -14.10 10.57 -7.75
N ARG A 448 -12.97 10.52 -8.43
CA ARG A 448 -12.93 10.52 -9.88
C ARG A 448 -13.71 9.37 -10.51
N ASP A 449 -13.55 8.18 -9.96
CA ASP A 449 -14.24 6.98 -10.44
C ASP A 449 -15.76 7.05 -10.20
N LEU A 450 -16.20 7.66 -9.09
CA LEU A 450 -17.61 7.89 -8.79
C LEU A 450 -18.20 8.91 -9.76
N ARG A 451 -17.55 10.07 -9.94
CA ARG A 451 -17.98 11.10 -10.93
C ARG A 451 -18.15 10.55 -12.36
N ARG A 452 -17.24 9.68 -12.78
CA ARG A 452 -17.33 9.03 -14.12
C ARG A 452 -18.52 8.08 -14.26
N ARG A 453 -18.87 7.37 -13.18
CA ARG A 453 -20.05 6.49 -13.18
C ARG A 453 -21.35 7.28 -13.24
N ASP A 454 -21.42 8.38 -12.52
CA ASP A 454 -22.59 9.25 -12.52
C ASP A 454 -22.79 9.90 -13.89
N ALA A 455 -21.72 10.38 -14.52
CA ALA A 455 -21.74 10.90 -15.89
C ALA A 455 -22.10 9.84 -16.95
N ALA A 456 -21.85 8.55 -16.70
CA ALA A 456 -22.23 7.46 -17.62
C ALA A 456 -23.69 6.97 -17.41
N ARG A 457 -24.35 7.38 -16.31
CA ARG A 457 -25.75 7.07 -15.99
C ARG A 457 -26.72 8.19 -16.37
N ALA A 458 -26.20 9.45 -16.41
CA ALA A 458 -26.89 10.61 -16.92
C ALA A 458 -26.86 10.63 -18.47
#